data_aa1da09638d1f88f1f927b468697a6d1
#
_entry.id   aa1da09638d1f88f1f927b468697a6d1
#
_cell.length_a   1.000
_cell.length_b   1.000
_cell.length_c   1.000
_cell.angle_alpha   90.00
_cell.angle_beta   90.00
_cell.angle_gamma   90.00
#
_symmetry.space_group_name_H-M   'P 1'
#
loop_
_entity.id
_entity.type
_entity.pdbx_description
1 polymer ?
#
loop_
_entity_poly.entity_id
_entity_poly.type
_entity_poly.pdbx_seq_one_letter_code
_entity_poly.pdbx_strand_id
1 'polypeptide(L)'
;MNSTLYLTRNGLLEPLGQSQVMAYLRGLSHQHTITLITYEKPQDWADATAMNRARADCNAHGIQWLPQRFRSHPKIIAPLFSMIRMVWLVRREVIRGDIRLIHARSYIPAAVALIVSRITRVPFIFDMRALWPEELIIAGRLRRRSLIHRAIVAAERACLAKSSGVISLTHAAATYLKSEYPVELKNQRLVVIPTCADLDRFTPSVNKRHGPNVHGCIGTVLSGWFRTDLLASWMNVVAVRDPSAQFEIVTRDDAMLVRKALDPTNNLSERLNIGSQPSKDMPDALRAHDLSIMFFFSGLSKLGSAPTRLAEVLGCGLPVVANEGVGDVAEIIRENNVGVIIEGESEEDIHNAFDTLHNLMQDTDLSIRCRAAAKAVFSLESGTEVYGNIYTEILKSKDSSCVV
;
A
#
# COMPACT_ATOMS: atom_id res chain seq x y z
N MET A 1 -18.37 5.97 -23.18
CA MET A 1 -17.47 5.60 -22.06
C MET A 1 -18.32 5.08 -20.92
N ASN A 2 -17.89 4.02 -20.26
CA ASN A 2 -18.60 3.47 -19.12
C ASN A 2 -18.33 4.30 -17.85
N SER A 3 -19.40 4.66 -17.12
CA SER A 3 -19.29 5.50 -15.92
C SER A 3 -19.05 4.66 -14.67
N THR A 4 -17.97 4.95 -13.95
CA THR A 4 -17.53 4.24 -12.76
C THR A 4 -17.44 5.22 -11.57
N LEU A 5 -17.98 4.82 -10.42
CA LEU A 5 -17.82 5.57 -9.18
C LEU A 5 -16.71 4.90 -8.34
N TYR A 6 -15.65 5.65 -8.06
CA TYR A 6 -14.58 5.23 -7.16
C TYR A 6 -14.79 5.82 -5.77
N LEU A 7 -14.91 4.96 -4.77
CA LEU A 7 -15.18 5.33 -3.39
C LEU A 7 -14.02 4.95 -2.48
N THR A 8 -13.44 5.93 -1.79
CA THR A 8 -12.39 5.72 -0.78
C THR A 8 -12.61 6.63 0.43
N ARG A 9 -12.18 6.16 1.60
CA ARG A 9 -12.15 6.99 2.83
C ARG A 9 -10.84 7.75 3.01
N ASN A 10 -9.82 7.43 2.25
CA ASN A 10 -8.60 8.22 2.23
C ASN A 10 -8.86 9.54 1.50
N GLY A 11 -8.27 10.61 2.02
CA GLY A 11 -8.25 11.89 1.34
C GLY A 11 -7.34 11.86 0.12
N LEU A 12 -7.69 12.62 -0.92
CA LEU A 12 -6.88 12.72 -2.12
C LEU A 12 -5.56 13.45 -1.85
N LEU A 13 -5.53 14.36 -0.87
CA LEU A 13 -4.33 15.10 -0.48
C LEU A 13 -3.37 14.28 0.40
N GLU A 14 -3.81 13.14 0.93
CA GLU A 14 -2.93 12.22 1.64
C GLU A 14 -1.91 11.57 0.68
N PRO A 15 -0.70 11.20 1.15
CA PRO A 15 0.30 10.52 0.32
C PRO A 15 -0.25 9.29 -0.40
N LEU A 16 -1.05 8.47 0.28
CA LEU A 16 -1.72 7.30 -0.31
C LEU A 16 -2.80 7.70 -1.33
N GLY A 17 -3.48 8.84 -1.13
CA GLY A 17 -4.43 9.39 -2.09
C GLY A 17 -3.76 9.72 -3.41
N GLN A 18 -2.58 10.30 -3.36
CA GLN A 18 -1.81 10.65 -4.56
C GLN A 18 -1.18 9.42 -5.23
N SER A 19 -0.46 8.60 -4.46
CA SER A 19 0.32 7.49 -5.02
C SER A 19 -0.51 6.24 -5.34
N GLN A 20 -1.61 5.99 -4.62
CA GLN A 20 -2.38 4.75 -4.71
C GLN A 20 -3.86 4.93 -5.11
N VAL A 21 -4.30 6.16 -5.34
CA VAL A 21 -5.63 6.43 -5.88
C VAL A 21 -5.50 7.24 -7.16
N MET A 22 -5.02 8.49 -7.07
CA MET A 22 -4.95 9.36 -8.25
C MET A 22 -4.04 8.79 -9.34
N ALA A 23 -2.94 8.15 -8.96
CA ALA A 23 -2.02 7.54 -9.92
C ALA A 23 -2.72 6.52 -10.84
N TYR A 24 -3.52 5.60 -10.29
CA TYR A 24 -4.30 4.65 -11.08
C TYR A 24 -5.44 5.33 -11.85
N LEU A 25 -6.14 6.29 -11.23
CA LEU A 25 -7.29 6.93 -11.84
C LEU A 25 -6.93 7.76 -13.06
N ARG A 26 -5.73 8.35 -13.11
CA ARG A 26 -5.23 9.03 -14.33
C ARG A 26 -5.21 8.08 -15.53
N GLY A 27 -4.68 6.87 -15.37
CA GLY A 27 -4.66 5.88 -16.44
C GLY A 27 -6.06 5.34 -16.79
N LEU A 28 -6.87 5.02 -15.77
CA LEU A 28 -8.23 4.52 -15.96
C LEU A 28 -9.17 5.54 -16.62
N SER A 29 -8.94 6.83 -16.42
CA SER A 29 -9.77 7.90 -16.99
C SER A 29 -9.71 8.00 -18.53
N HIS A 30 -8.68 7.40 -19.16
CA HIS A 30 -8.60 7.32 -20.60
C HIS A 30 -9.69 6.42 -21.23
N GLN A 31 -10.20 5.46 -20.47
CA GLN A 31 -11.18 4.47 -20.96
C GLN A 31 -12.53 4.56 -20.24
N HIS A 32 -12.57 5.14 -19.05
CA HIS A 32 -13.75 5.19 -18.18
C HIS A 32 -14.02 6.63 -17.71
N THR A 33 -15.30 7.02 -17.67
CA THR A 33 -15.71 8.25 -16.97
C THR A 33 -15.71 7.98 -15.47
N ILE A 34 -14.95 8.74 -14.68
CA ILE A 34 -14.74 8.47 -13.26
C ILE A 34 -15.36 9.56 -12.40
N THR A 35 -16.22 9.15 -11.47
CA THR A 35 -16.67 9.97 -10.34
C THR A 35 -15.92 9.51 -9.10
N LEU A 36 -15.09 10.37 -8.52
CA LEU A 36 -14.25 10.06 -7.35
C LEU A 36 -14.84 10.67 -6.09
N ILE A 37 -15.12 9.85 -5.09
CA ILE A 37 -15.54 10.28 -3.74
C ILE A 37 -14.41 9.98 -2.76
N THR A 38 -13.91 11.02 -2.08
CA THR A 38 -12.86 10.95 -1.06
C THR A 38 -13.29 11.64 0.23
N TYR A 39 -12.58 11.38 1.33
CA TYR A 39 -12.84 11.98 2.63
C TYR A 39 -11.59 12.70 3.14
N GLU A 40 -11.56 14.01 2.94
CA GLU A 40 -10.41 14.85 3.28
C GLU A 40 -10.36 15.15 4.79
N LYS A 41 -9.16 15.06 5.37
CA LYS A 41 -8.93 15.40 6.77
C LYS A 41 -9.16 16.90 7.03
N PRO A 42 -9.44 17.30 8.26
CA PRO A 42 -9.71 18.72 8.56
C PRO A 42 -8.58 19.66 8.14
N GLN A 43 -7.31 19.27 8.34
CA GLN A 43 -6.15 20.05 7.93
C GLN A 43 -6.06 20.18 6.41
N ASP A 44 -6.26 19.09 5.69
CA ASP A 44 -6.20 19.06 4.22
C ASP A 44 -7.36 19.86 3.62
N TRP A 45 -8.55 19.77 4.24
CA TRP A 45 -9.72 20.54 3.84
C TRP A 45 -9.51 22.05 4.02
N ALA A 46 -8.73 22.47 5.01
CA ALA A 46 -8.42 23.88 5.29
C ALA A 46 -7.37 24.46 4.32
N ASP A 47 -6.57 23.61 3.65
CA ASP A 47 -5.61 24.06 2.65
C ASP A 47 -6.29 24.28 1.28
N ALA A 48 -6.80 25.49 1.08
CA ALA A 48 -7.47 25.86 -0.17
C ALA A 48 -6.55 25.74 -1.39
N THR A 49 -5.25 25.95 -1.24
CA THR A 49 -4.27 25.88 -2.34
C THR A 49 -4.09 24.42 -2.78
N ALA A 50 -3.88 23.51 -1.83
CA ALA A 50 -3.76 22.08 -2.13
C ALA A 50 -5.07 21.52 -2.69
N MET A 51 -6.23 21.89 -2.14
CA MET A 51 -7.55 21.52 -2.66
C MET A 51 -7.77 21.97 -4.10
N ASN A 52 -7.38 23.20 -4.44
CA ASN A 52 -7.53 23.72 -5.80
C ASN A 52 -6.58 23.03 -6.78
N ARG A 53 -5.35 22.71 -6.38
CA ARG A 53 -4.42 21.90 -7.21
C ARG A 53 -4.98 20.51 -7.49
N ALA A 54 -5.48 19.83 -6.46
CA ALA A 54 -6.06 18.50 -6.62
C ALA A 54 -7.32 18.54 -7.53
N ARG A 55 -8.13 19.59 -7.43
CA ARG A 55 -9.29 19.80 -8.32
C ARG A 55 -8.86 20.05 -9.76
N ALA A 56 -7.84 20.86 -9.96
CA ALA A 56 -7.29 21.09 -11.30
C ALA A 56 -6.72 19.83 -11.92
N ASP A 57 -6.01 19.01 -11.13
CA ASP A 57 -5.47 17.71 -11.58
C ASP A 57 -6.60 16.72 -11.95
N CYS A 58 -7.63 16.61 -11.13
CA CYS A 58 -8.81 15.80 -11.46
C CYS A 58 -9.48 16.26 -12.75
N ASN A 59 -9.70 17.56 -12.91
CA ASN A 59 -10.32 18.14 -14.08
C ASN A 59 -9.50 17.92 -15.37
N ALA A 60 -8.17 18.02 -15.26
CA ALA A 60 -7.26 17.77 -16.39
C ALA A 60 -7.37 16.33 -16.93
N HIS A 61 -7.78 15.38 -16.08
CA HIS A 61 -7.99 13.98 -16.45
C HIS A 61 -9.48 13.61 -16.60
N GLY A 62 -10.39 14.57 -16.65
CA GLY A 62 -11.83 14.32 -16.79
C GLY A 62 -12.47 13.58 -15.61
N ILE A 63 -11.85 13.62 -14.43
CA ILE A 63 -12.34 12.98 -13.22
C ILE A 63 -13.24 13.95 -12.44
N GLN A 64 -14.49 13.57 -12.24
CA GLN A 64 -15.41 14.32 -11.38
C GLN A 64 -15.08 14.05 -9.91
N TRP A 65 -14.38 14.98 -9.25
CA TRP A 65 -14.02 14.83 -7.85
C TRP A 65 -15.06 15.43 -6.91
N LEU A 66 -15.56 14.61 -5.97
CA LEU A 66 -16.56 14.94 -4.96
C LEU A 66 -15.98 14.78 -3.56
N PRO A 67 -15.08 15.69 -3.11
CA PRO A 67 -14.48 15.61 -1.78
C PRO A 67 -15.52 15.74 -0.69
N GLN A 68 -15.41 14.93 0.36
CA GLN A 68 -16.22 14.98 1.55
C GLN A 68 -15.32 15.30 2.75
N ARG A 69 -15.88 15.98 3.74
CA ARG A 69 -15.16 16.29 4.97
C ARG A 69 -15.13 15.08 5.90
N PHE A 70 -13.94 14.62 6.28
CA PHE A 70 -13.78 13.57 7.28
C PHE A 70 -14.19 14.10 8.66
N ARG A 71 -15.07 13.37 9.37
CA ARG A 71 -15.53 13.70 10.73
C ARG A 71 -15.23 12.54 11.65
N SER A 72 -14.46 12.79 12.72
CA SER A 72 -14.04 11.78 13.71
C SER A 72 -14.82 11.89 15.03
N HIS A 73 -15.59 12.94 15.25
CA HIS A 73 -16.32 13.18 16.51
C HIS A 73 -17.82 13.42 16.27
N PRO A 74 -18.69 12.98 17.17
CA PRO A 74 -18.45 12.15 18.39
C PRO A 74 -18.10 10.70 18.03
N LYS A 75 -17.23 10.05 18.83
CA LYS A 75 -16.57 8.76 18.51
C LYS A 75 -17.52 7.58 18.19
N ILE A 76 -18.73 7.56 18.74
CA ILE A 76 -19.67 6.43 18.57
C ILE A 76 -20.70 6.73 17.47
N ILE A 77 -21.24 7.95 17.43
CA ILE A 77 -22.35 8.33 16.54
C ILE A 77 -21.82 8.77 15.15
N ALA A 78 -20.67 9.43 15.10
CA ALA A 78 -20.12 9.94 13.86
C ALA A 78 -19.81 8.87 12.80
N PRO A 79 -19.30 7.67 13.13
CA PRO A 79 -19.08 6.62 12.14
C PRO A 79 -20.40 6.14 11.51
N LEU A 80 -21.44 5.91 12.31
CA LEU A 80 -22.74 5.44 11.80
C LEU A 80 -23.42 6.50 10.91
N PHE A 81 -23.46 7.76 11.38
CA PHE A 81 -24.01 8.86 10.60
C PHE A 81 -23.20 9.10 9.30
N SER A 82 -21.86 8.98 9.39
CA SER A 82 -20.99 9.06 8.22
C SER A 82 -21.30 7.95 7.21
N MET A 83 -21.54 6.72 7.66
CA MET A 83 -21.93 5.62 6.77
C MET A 83 -23.28 5.86 6.11
N ILE A 84 -24.30 6.28 6.85
CA ILE A 84 -25.63 6.59 6.29
C ILE A 84 -25.52 7.69 5.22
N ARG A 85 -24.78 8.76 5.53
CA ARG A 85 -24.54 9.84 4.57
C ARG A 85 -23.78 9.35 3.34
N MET A 86 -22.81 8.45 3.53
CA MET A 86 -22.05 7.85 2.43
C MET A 86 -22.95 7.00 1.53
N VAL A 87 -23.81 6.16 2.10
CA VAL A 87 -24.81 5.38 1.36
C VAL A 87 -25.74 6.30 0.55
N TRP A 88 -26.24 7.36 1.19
CA TRP A 88 -27.10 8.33 0.49
C TRP A 88 -26.38 9.03 -0.65
N LEU A 89 -25.16 9.49 -0.43
CA LEU A 89 -24.35 10.17 -1.45
C LEU A 89 -24.05 9.23 -2.63
N VAL A 90 -23.54 8.03 -2.33
CA VAL A 90 -23.20 7.04 -3.38
C VAL A 90 -24.47 6.66 -4.17
N ARG A 91 -25.58 6.38 -3.49
CA ARG A 91 -26.86 6.10 -4.17
C ARG A 91 -27.31 7.26 -5.05
N ARG A 92 -27.21 8.50 -4.56
CA ARG A 92 -27.57 9.70 -5.33
C ARG A 92 -26.72 9.81 -6.60
N GLU A 93 -25.40 9.63 -6.49
CA GLU A 93 -24.48 9.72 -7.65
C GLU A 93 -24.70 8.56 -8.62
N VAL A 94 -24.98 7.36 -8.12
CA VAL A 94 -25.33 6.19 -8.96
C VAL A 94 -26.54 6.47 -9.82
N ILE A 95 -27.60 7.07 -9.24
CA ILE A 95 -28.85 7.33 -9.98
C ILE A 95 -28.69 8.51 -10.94
N ARG A 96 -27.99 9.58 -10.54
CA ARG A 96 -27.86 10.80 -11.34
C ARG A 96 -26.81 10.71 -12.44
N GLY A 97 -25.74 9.97 -12.19
CA GLY A 97 -24.55 9.91 -13.04
C GLY A 97 -24.52 8.71 -13.97
N ASP A 98 -25.59 7.95 -14.10
CA ASP A 98 -25.61 6.69 -14.87
C ASP A 98 -24.41 5.78 -14.57
N ILE A 99 -24.07 5.67 -13.27
CA ILE A 99 -22.95 4.85 -12.82
C ILE A 99 -23.27 3.38 -13.04
N ARG A 100 -22.38 2.69 -13.74
CA ARG A 100 -22.53 1.28 -14.09
C ARG A 100 -21.67 0.33 -13.24
N LEU A 101 -20.68 0.86 -12.54
CA LEU A 101 -19.77 0.12 -11.66
C LEU A 101 -19.40 0.96 -10.44
N ILE A 102 -19.33 0.36 -9.25
CA ILE A 102 -18.79 0.98 -8.04
C ILE A 102 -17.46 0.29 -7.70
N HIS A 103 -16.36 1.02 -7.68
CA HIS A 103 -15.09 0.54 -7.15
C HIS A 103 -14.98 0.99 -5.69
N ALA A 104 -15.04 0.06 -4.78
CA ALA A 104 -15.01 0.31 -3.34
C ALA A 104 -13.63 -0.06 -2.77
N ARG A 105 -12.83 0.96 -2.44
CA ARG A 105 -11.50 0.78 -1.84
C ARG A 105 -11.61 0.64 -0.34
N SER A 106 -11.25 -0.52 0.20
CA SER A 106 -11.28 -0.91 1.61
C SER A 106 -12.69 -1.26 2.13
N TYR A 107 -12.79 -1.71 3.36
CA TYR A 107 -13.93 -2.38 3.97
C TYR A 107 -15.18 -1.51 4.11
N ILE A 108 -15.05 -0.29 4.63
CA ILE A 108 -16.20 0.61 4.83
C ILE A 108 -16.79 1.04 3.48
N PRO A 109 -16.01 1.47 2.49
CA PRO A 109 -16.49 1.66 1.13
C PRO A 109 -17.19 0.42 0.55
N ALA A 110 -16.64 -0.78 0.77
CA ALA A 110 -17.25 -2.02 0.29
C ALA A 110 -18.60 -2.32 0.95
N ALA A 111 -18.71 -2.12 2.26
CA ALA A 111 -19.99 -2.26 2.96
C ALA A 111 -21.06 -1.27 2.44
N VAL A 112 -20.66 -0.04 2.16
CA VAL A 112 -21.53 0.98 1.52
C VAL A 112 -21.92 0.54 0.11
N ALA A 113 -20.96 0.11 -0.69
CA ALA A 113 -21.19 -0.36 -2.05
C ALA A 113 -22.14 -1.58 -2.07
N LEU A 114 -21.99 -2.52 -1.14
CA LEU A 114 -22.87 -3.66 -0.98
C LEU A 114 -24.33 -3.24 -0.73
N ILE A 115 -24.56 -2.24 0.15
CA ILE A 115 -25.91 -1.71 0.43
C ILE A 115 -26.48 -1.04 -0.82
N VAL A 116 -25.70 -0.19 -1.47
CA VAL A 116 -26.14 0.53 -2.68
C VAL A 116 -26.39 -0.44 -3.84
N SER A 117 -25.52 -1.41 -4.04
CA SER A 117 -25.66 -2.46 -5.06
C SER A 117 -26.94 -3.25 -4.91
N ARG A 118 -27.34 -3.60 -3.67
CA ARG A 118 -28.62 -4.28 -3.39
C ARG A 118 -29.85 -3.46 -3.79
N ILE A 119 -29.76 -2.13 -3.67
CA ILE A 119 -30.88 -1.21 -4.00
C ILE A 119 -30.91 -0.89 -5.49
N THR A 120 -29.74 -0.67 -6.11
CA THR A 120 -29.62 -0.14 -7.47
C THR A 120 -29.29 -1.20 -8.52
N ARG A 121 -28.90 -2.41 -8.09
CA ARG A 121 -28.39 -3.50 -8.92
C ARG A 121 -27.11 -3.14 -9.70
N VAL A 122 -26.40 -2.08 -9.32
CA VAL A 122 -25.10 -1.72 -9.87
C VAL A 122 -24.04 -2.63 -9.26
N PRO A 123 -23.22 -3.33 -10.07
CA PRO A 123 -22.15 -4.18 -9.58
C PRO A 123 -21.09 -3.38 -8.84
N PHE A 124 -20.36 -4.04 -7.93
CA PHE A 124 -19.25 -3.40 -7.24
C PHE A 124 -18.03 -4.30 -7.14
N ILE A 125 -16.86 -3.67 -7.08
CA ILE A 125 -15.57 -4.29 -6.77
C ILE A 125 -15.25 -4.06 -5.30
N PHE A 126 -14.80 -5.09 -4.61
CA PHE A 126 -14.20 -5.00 -3.28
C PHE A 126 -12.67 -4.98 -3.40
N ASP A 127 -12.07 -3.80 -3.40
CA ASP A 127 -10.61 -3.63 -3.37
C ASP A 127 -10.11 -3.70 -1.93
N MET A 128 -9.68 -4.89 -1.50
CA MET A 128 -9.16 -5.17 -0.15
C MET A 128 -7.72 -4.68 -0.06
N ARG A 129 -7.50 -3.66 0.75
CA ARG A 129 -6.15 -3.06 0.91
C ARG A 129 -5.38 -3.61 2.10
N ALA A 130 -5.99 -4.49 2.89
CA ALA A 130 -5.44 -5.13 4.07
C ALA A 130 -6.38 -6.21 4.58
N LEU A 131 -5.94 -7.06 5.49
CA LEU A 131 -6.80 -7.88 6.34
C LEU A 131 -7.20 -7.04 7.57
N TRP A 132 -8.10 -6.11 7.35
CA TRP A 132 -8.45 -5.06 8.32
C TRP A 132 -8.94 -5.55 9.68
N PRO A 133 -9.76 -6.61 9.82
CA PRO A 133 -10.13 -7.16 11.12
C PRO A 133 -8.90 -7.57 11.94
N GLU A 134 -7.91 -8.19 11.29
CA GLU A 134 -6.67 -8.64 11.93
C GLU A 134 -5.77 -7.46 12.32
N GLU A 135 -5.69 -6.42 11.49
CA GLU A 135 -4.99 -5.18 11.84
C GLU A 135 -5.60 -4.51 13.09
N LEU A 136 -6.93 -4.47 13.20
CA LEU A 136 -7.61 -3.90 14.36
C LEU A 136 -7.36 -4.72 15.63
N ILE A 137 -7.26 -6.05 15.51
CA ILE A 137 -6.96 -6.95 16.65
C ILE A 137 -5.55 -6.71 17.15
N ILE A 138 -4.56 -6.69 16.25
CA ILE A 138 -3.15 -6.45 16.62
C ILE A 138 -2.95 -5.05 17.20
N ALA A 139 -3.66 -4.06 16.65
CA ALA A 139 -3.64 -2.70 17.20
C ALA A 139 -4.39 -2.54 18.54
N GLY A 140 -4.92 -3.63 19.12
CA GLY A 140 -5.66 -3.61 20.40
C GLY A 140 -7.01 -2.87 20.34
N ARG A 141 -7.48 -2.55 19.11
CA ARG A 141 -8.73 -1.80 18.89
C ARG A 141 -9.97 -2.68 18.71
N LEU A 142 -9.77 -3.96 18.50
CA LEU A 142 -10.82 -4.94 18.30
C LEU A 142 -10.50 -6.23 19.06
N ARG A 143 -11.44 -6.67 19.92
CA ARG A 143 -11.29 -7.95 20.62
C ARG A 143 -11.84 -9.06 19.72
N ARG A 144 -11.03 -10.11 19.48
CA ARG A 144 -11.46 -11.31 18.73
C ARG A 144 -12.72 -11.92 19.34
N ARG A 145 -13.66 -12.35 18.49
CA ARG A 145 -14.98 -12.90 18.87
C ARG A 145 -15.94 -11.94 19.59
N SER A 146 -15.62 -10.66 19.72
CA SER A 146 -16.59 -9.65 20.17
C SER A 146 -17.75 -9.49 19.20
N LEU A 147 -18.87 -8.89 19.62
CA LEU A 147 -20.00 -8.61 18.72
C LEU A 147 -19.59 -7.73 17.53
N ILE A 148 -18.73 -6.74 17.77
CA ILE A 148 -18.21 -5.87 16.71
C ILE A 148 -17.34 -6.67 15.73
N HIS A 149 -16.46 -7.53 16.22
CA HIS A 149 -15.66 -8.41 15.38
C HIS A 149 -16.55 -9.30 14.51
N ARG A 150 -17.55 -9.95 15.10
CA ARG A 150 -18.51 -10.80 14.36
C ARG A 150 -19.26 -10.03 13.29
N ALA A 151 -19.66 -8.79 13.58
CA ALA A 151 -20.34 -7.91 12.63
C ALA A 151 -19.42 -7.52 11.46
N ILE A 152 -18.15 -7.19 11.73
CA ILE A 152 -17.16 -6.85 10.70
C ILE A 152 -16.90 -8.06 9.81
N VAL A 153 -16.67 -9.26 10.38
CA VAL A 153 -16.44 -10.49 9.62
C VAL A 153 -17.68 -10.89 8.80
N ALA A 154 -18.89 -10.70 9.34
CA ALA A 154 -20.12 -10.94 8.59
C ALA A 154 -20.27 -9.99 7.39
N ALA A 155 -19.91 -8.72 7.57
CA ALA A 155 -19.89 -7.75 6.47
C ALA A 155 -18.82 -8.08 5.43
N GLU A 156 -17.62 -8.51 5.85
CA GLU A 156 -16.56 -8.99 4.97
C GLU A 156 -17.02 -10.17 4.12
N ARG A 157 -17.56 -11.22 4.74
CA ARG A 157 -18.15 -12.38 4.04
C ARG A 157 -19.20 -11.96 3.02
N ALA A 158 -20.10 -11.06 3.41
CA ALA A 158 -21.12 -10.56 2.50
C ALA A 158 -20.56 -9.74 1.33
N CYS A 159 -19.50 -8.96 1.57
CA CYS A 159 -18.79 -8.24 0.51
C CYS A 159 -18.06 -9.20 -0.42
N LEU A 160 -17.34 -10.19 0.12
CA LEU A 160 -16.67 -11.22 -0.68
C LEU A 160 -17.65 -11.98 -1.56
N ALA A 161 -18.77 -12.44 -1.00
CA ALA A 161 -19.77 -13.24 -1.72
C ALA A 161 -20.59 -12.46 -2.76
N LYS A 162 -20.72 -11.14 -2.64
CA LYS A 162 -21.65 -10.32 -3.46
C LYS A 162 -20.95 -9.30 -4.34
N SER A 163 -19.66 -9.08 -4.18
CA SER A 163 -18.90 -8.26 -5.13
C SER A 163 -18.80 -8.96 -6.49
N SER A 164 -18.65 -8.19 -7.55
CA SER A 164 -18.40 -8.73 -8.89
C SER A 164 -16.93 -8.99 -9.16
N GLY A 165 -16.05 -8.57 -8.24
CA GLY A 165 -14.63 -8.85 -8.23
C GLY A 165 -14.03 -8.46 -6.90
N VAL A 166 -13.05 -9.21 -6.46
CA VAL A 166 -12.26 -8.98 -5.25
C VAL A 166 -10.82 -8.70 -5.66
N ILE A 167 -10.22 -7.66 -5.11
CA ILE A 167 -8.82 -7.33 -5.36
C ILE A 167 -8.05 -7.46 -4.06
N SER A 168 -6.97 -8.21 -4.08
CA SER A 168 -6.00 -8.35 -2.99
C SER A 168 -4.70 -7.66 -3.36
N LEU A 169 -3.91 -7.24 -2.36
CA LEU A 169 -2.57 -6.67 -2.57
C LEU A 169 -1.49 -7.73 -2.78
N THR A 170 -1.73 -8.96 -2.31
CA THR A 170 -0.71 -10.00 -2.22
C THR A 170 -1.28 -11.37 -2.56
N HIS A 171 -0.46 -12.25 -3.08
CA HIS A 171 -0.77 -13.66 -3.29
C HIS A 171 -0.95 -14.40 -1.96
N ALA A 172 -0.14 -14.06 -0.96
CA ALA A 172 -0.26 -14.60 0.40
C ALA A 172 -1.66 -14.34 0.99
N ALA A 173 -2.18 -13.10 0.90
CA ALA A 173 -3.54 -12.80 1.34
C ALA A 173 -4.61 -13.47 0.47
N ALA A 174 -4.41 -13.53 -0.84
CA ALA A 174 -5.34 -14.21 -1.74
C ALA A 174 -5.47 -15.72 -1.42
N THR A 175 -4.35 -16.37 -1.10
CA THR A 175 -4.31 -17.77 -0.66
C THR A 175 -5.05 -17.95 0.66
N TYR A 176 -4.76 -17.09 1.64
CA TYR A 176 -5.46 -17.07 2.92
C TYR A 176 -6.98 -16.89 2.74
N LEU A 177 -7.40 -15.92 1.94
CA LEU A 177 -8.82 -15.66 1.68
C LEU A 177 -9.53 -16.85 1.04
N LYS A 178 -8.90 -17.51 0.08
CA LYS A 178 -9.45 -18.72 -0.54
C LYS A 178 -9.61 -19.88 0.46
N SER A 179 -8.67 -20.01 1.40
CA SER A 179 -8.73 -21.01 2.46
C SER A 179 -9.79 -20.70 3.52
N GLU A 180 -9.90 -19.42 3.95
CA GLU A 180 -10.80 -19.00 5.02
C GLU A 180 -12.25 -18.82 4.54
N TYR A 181 -12.43 -18.41 3.27
CA TYR A 181 -13.74 -18.09 2.67
C TYR A 181 -14.03 -18.88 1.39
N PRO A 182 -13.88 -20.23 1.39
CA PRO A 182 -14.01 -21.04 0.17
C PRO A 182 -15.42 -21.00 -0.44
N VAL A 183 -16.45 -20.81 0.38
CA VAL A 183 -17.85 -20.73 -0.07
C VAL A 183 -18.12 -19.37 -0.72
N GLU A 184 -17.70 -18.31 -0.08
CA GLU A 184 -17.90 -16.93 -0.53
C GLU A 184 -17.14 -16.64 -1.83
N LEU A 185 -15.95 -17.24 -1.99
CA LEU A 185 -15.07 -17.02 -3.12
C LEU A 185 -15.19 -18.05 -4.25
N LYS A 186 -16.06 -19.07 -4.08
CA LYS A 186 -16.20 -20.18 -5.06
C LYS A 186 -16.37 -19.70 -6.52
N ASN A 187 -17.18 -18.66 -6.70
CA ASN A 187 -17.53 -18.11 -8.02
C ASN A 187 -17.04 -16.66 -8.19
N GLN A 188 -16.17 -16.18 -7.29
CA GLN A 188 -15.68 -14.83 -7.32
C GLN A 188 -14.34 -14.72 -8.05
N ARG A 189 -14.19 -13.66 -8.82
CA ARG A 189 -12.90 -13.31 -9.40
C ARG A 189 -12.05 -12.63 -8.33
N LEU A 190 -11.02 -13.33 -7.87
CA LEU A 190 -10.00 -12.79 -6.97
C LEU A 190 -8.73 -12.51 -7.76
N VAL A 191 -8.33 -11.23 -7.81
CA VAL A 191 -7.16 -10.75 -8.56
C VAL A 191 -6.18 -10.10 -7.60
N VAL A 192 -4.89 -10.29 -7.83
CA VAL A 192 -3.84 -9.61 -7.08
C VAL A 192 -3.34 -8.41 -7.85
N ILE A 193 -3.38 -7.22 -7.22
CA ILE A 193 -2.81 -5.98 -7.74
C ILE A 193 -2.03 -5.36 -6.58
N PRO A 194 -0.69 -5.45 -6.58
CA PRO A 194 0.14 -4.92 -5.51
C PRO A 194 0.10 -3.39 -5.45
N THR A 195 0.76 -2.81 -4.47
CA THR A 195 1.01 -1.37 -4.44
C THR A 195 2.05 -0.99 -5.48
N CYS A 196 1.59 -0.59 -6.66
CA CYS A 196 2.47 -0.15 -7.74
C CYS A 196 3.08 1.24 -7.45
N ALA A 197 4.21 1.51 -8.09
CA ALA A 197 4.91 2.78 -8.01
C ALA A 197 5.07 3.40 -9.40
N ASP A 198 5.23 4.71 -9.43
CA ASP A 198 5.62 5.47 -10.60
C ASP A 198 7.10 5.22 -10.89
N LEU A 199 7.36 4.26 -11.77
CA LEU A 199 8.71 3.84 -12.10
C LEU A 199 9.45 4.80 -13.05
N ASP A 200 8.79 5.79 -13.61
CA ASP A 200 9.44 6.86 -14.38
C ASP A 200 10.05 7.90 -13.43
N ARG A 201 9.46 8.02 -12.26
CA ARG A 201 9.97 8.86 -11.19
C ARG A 201 11.05 8.16 -10.36
N PHE A 202 10.85 6.89 -10.01
CA PHE A 202 11.80 6.08 -9.25
C PHE A 202 12.71 5.31 -10.21
N THR A 203 13.86 5.90 -10.53
CA THR A 203 14.85 5.36 -11.49
C THR A 203 16.20 5.18 -10.84
N PRO A 204 17.01 4.21 -11.31
CA PRO A 204 18.39 4.06 -10.86
C PRO A 204 19.22 5.34 -11.05
N SER A 205 20.24 5.52 -10.21
CA SER A 205 21.22 6.57 -10.41
C SER A 205 21.99 6.35 -11.70
N VAL A 206 22.23 7.43 -12.45
CA VAL A 206 23.08 7.38 -13.66
C VAL A 206 24.53 7.18 -13.28
N ASN A 207 24.94 7.76 -12.14
CA ASN A 207 26.31 7.67 -11.65
C ASN A 207 26.38 6.68 -10.49
N LYS A 208 27.31 5.70 -10.58
CA LYS A 208 27.58 4.81 -9.45
C LYS A 208 28.15 5.65 -8.30
N ARG A 209 27.58 5.49 -7.11
CA ARG A 209 28.08 6.14 -5.91
C ARG A 209 29.46 5.54 -5.56
N HIS A 210 30.39 6.40 -5.18
CA HIS A 210 31.71 6.02 -4.66
C HIS A 210 31.73 6.40 -3.17
N GLY A 211 32.35 5.56 -2.36
CA GLY A 211 32.50 5.78 -0.93
C GLY A 211 31.93 4.63 -0.07
N PRO A 212 31.78 4.84 1.23
CA PRO A 212 31.21 3.84 2.15
C PRO A 212 29.80 3.43 1.76
N ASN A 213 29.44 2.16 2.03
CA ASN A 213 28.08 1.69 1.81
C ASN A 213 27.08 2.41 2.71
N VAL A 214 25.97 2.88 2.14
CA VAL A 214 24.88 3.51 2.87
C VAL A 214 23.71 2.53 2.97
N HIS A 215 23.46 2.07 4.19
CA HIS A 215 22.33 1.26 4.57
C HIS A 215 21.15 2.17 4.87
N GLY A 216 20.21 2.28 3.93
CA GLY A 216 19.05 3.16 4.04
C GLY A 216 17.84 2.50 4.65
N CYS A 217 17.06 3.26 5.42
CA CYS A 217 15.72 2.86 5.86
C CYS A 217 14.77 4.04 5.68
N ILE A 218 13.66 3.84 4.96
CA ILE A 218 12.69 4.91 4.67
C ILE A 218 11.31 4.56 5.18
N GLY A 219 10.77 5.40 6.05
CA GLY A 219 9.41 5.23 6.58
C GLY A 219 9.33 5.48 8.08
N THR A 220 8.19 5.15 8.68
CA THR A 220 7.96 5.26 10.11
C THR A 220 8.60 4.06 10.80
N VAL A 221 9.64 4.28 11.59
CA VAL A 221 10.40 3.23 12.30
C VAL A 221 9.95 3.03 13.74
N LEU A 222 9.29 4.02 14.35
CA LEU A 222 8.72 3.92 15.70
C LEU A 222 7.26 3.47 15.72
N SER A 223 6.73 3.00 14.60
CA SER A 223 5.38 2.46 14.54
C SER A 223 5.32 1.06 15.14
N GLY A 224 4.16 0.67 15.69
CA GLY A 224 3.91 -0.72 16.13
C GLY A 224 3.92 -1.77 15.00
N TRP A 225 4.28 -1.39 13.78
CA TRP A 225 4.37 -2.26 12.62
C TRP A 225 5.80 -2.58 12.20
N PHE A 226 6.78 -1.78 12.66
CA PHE A 226 8.16 -1.87 12.26
C PHE A 226 9.00 -2.52 13.37
N ARG A 227 9.92 -3.41 12.99
CA ARG A 227 10.88 -4.09 13.88
C ARG A 227 12.11 -3.21 14.10
N THR A 228 11.96 -2.19 14.94
CA THR A 228 13.05 -1.28 15.30
C THR A 228 14.20 -2.02 16.01
N ASP A 229 13.86 -3.05 16.77
CA ASP A 229 14.78 -3.96 17.43
C ASP A 229 15.68 -4.70 16.42
N LEU A 230 15.08 -5.29 15.37
CA LEU A 230 15.82 -5.99 14.32
C LEU A 230 16.68 -5.02 13.49
N LEU A 231 16.20 -3.79 13.24
CA LEU A 231 17.00 -2.76 12.59
C LEU A 231 18.23 -2.39 13.43
N ALA A 232 18.07 -2.22 14.75
CA ALA A 232 19.19 -1.95 15.65
C ALA A 232 20.21 -3.11 15.64
N SER A 233 19.74 -4.36 15.70
CA SER A 233 20.59 -5.56 15.62
C SER A 233 21.35 -5.63 14.30
N TRP A 234 20.66 -5.38 13.17
CA TRP A 234 21.31 -5.29 11.85
C TRP A 234 22.41 -4.24 11.83
N MET A 235 22.12 -3.02 12.30
CA MET A 235 23.09 -1.92 12.33
C MET A 235 24.31 -2.25 13.18
N ASN A 236 24.12 -2.92 14.32
CA ASN A 236 25.24 -3.34 15.18
C ASN A 236 26.14 -4.37 14.49
N VAL A 237 25.57 -5.39 13.86
CA VAL A 237 26.35 -6.40 13.11
C VAL A 237 27.10 -5.74 11.96
N VAL A 238 26.42 -4.91 11.15
CA VAL A 238 27.05 -4.19 10.04
C VAL A 238 28.18 -3.29 10.53
N ALA A 239 27.97 -2.57 11.63
CA ALA A 239 28.95 -1.64 12.18
C ALA A 239 30.27 -2.31 12.58
N VAL A 240 30.22 -3.58 13.01
CA VAL A 240 31.39 -4.40 13.33
C VAL A 240 32.02 -4.98 12.08
N ARG A 241 31.24 -5.45 11.13
CA ARG A 241 31.69 -6.14 9.91
C ARG A 241 32.19 -5.18 8.83
N ASP A 242 31.58 -3.99 8.73
CA ASP A 242 32.00 -2.88 7.84
C ASP A 242 32.09 -1.57 8.66
N PRO A 243 33.26 -1.29 9.26
CA PRO A 243 33.45 -0.05 10.03
C PRO A 243 33.27 1.24 9.23
N SER A 244 33.28 1.18 7.91
CA SER A 244 33.04 2.33 7.03
C SER A 244 31.56 2.57 6.73
N ALA A 245 30.68 1.58 6.92
CA ALA A 245 29.27 1.66 6.58
C ALA A 245 28.56 2.85 7.26
N GLN A 246 27.68 3.49 6.53
CA GLN A 246 26.84 4.59 6.98
C GLN A 246 25.38 4.13 7.07
N PHE A 247 24.62 4.73 7.96
CA PHE A 247 23.20 4.43 8.15
C PHE A 247 22.37 5.70 7.96
N GLU A 248 21.39 5.66 7.07
CA GLU A 248 20.50 6.78 6.82
C GLU A 248 19.04 6.38 7.08
N ILE A 249 18.39 7.05 8.04
CA ILE A 249 17.00 6.83 8.39
C ILE A 249 16.17 8.04 7.95
N VAL A 250 15.42 7.88 6.88
CA VAL A 250 14.52 8.93 6.37
C VAL A 250 13.13 8.72 6.92
N THR A 251 12.79 9.45 7.98
CA THR A 251 11.54 9.31 8.72
C THR A 251 10.95 10.65 9.13
N ARG A 252 9.64 10.66 9.46
CA ARG A 252 8.95 11.78 10.11
C ARG A 252 8.82 11.58 11.62
N ASP A 253 9.33 10.47 12.15
CA ASP A 253 9.37 10.22 13.57
C ASP A 253 10.37 11.18 14.24
N ASP A 254 10.23 11.38 15.53
CA ASP A 254 11.16 12.22 16.31
C ASP A 254 12.57 11.63 16.26
N ALA A 255 13.52 12.41 15.75
CA ALA A 255 14.90 11.96 15.51
C ALA A 255 15.62 11.54 16.80
N MET A 256 15.34 12.19 17.94
CA MET A 256 15.95 11.81 19.22
C MET A 256 15.41 10.46 19.71
N LEU A 257 14.10 10.22 19.56
CA LEU A 257 13.50 8.96 19.94
C LEU A 257 13.97 7.82 19.04
N VAL A 258 14.10 8.07 17.73
CA VAL A 258 14.66 7.11 16.76
C VAL A 258 16.11 6.76 17.14
N ARG A 259 16.95 7.77 17.38
CA ARG A 259 18.35 7.56 17.76
C ARG A 259 18.44 6.75 19.07
N LYS A 260 17.65 7.12 20.07
CA LYS A 260 17.61 6.39 21.35
C LYS A 260 17.21 4.91 21.17
N ALA A 261 16.33 4.62 20.22
CA ALA A 261 15.87 3.26 19.96
C ALA A 261 16.89 2.43 19.16
N LEU A 262 17.61 3.06 18.20
CA LEU A 262 18.53 2.36 17.31
C LEU A 262 19.96 2.30 17.84
N ASP A 263 20.42 3.33 18.55
CA ASP A 263 21.78 3.49 19.05
C ASP A 263 21.80 4.05 20.48
N PRO A 264 21.30 3.29 21.46
CA PRO A 264 21.17 3.78 22.85
C PRO A 264 22.52 4.07 23.50
N THR A 265 23.60 3.47 23.03
CA THR A 265 24.97 3.63 23.54
C THR A 265 25.78 4.69 22.79
N ASN A 266 25.18 5.29 21.75
CA ASN A 266 25.80 6.29 20.88
C ASN A 266 27.11 5.81 20.20
N ASN A 267 27.19 4.51 19.88
CA ASN A 267 28.34 3.91 19.22
C ASN A 267 28.41 4.24 17.71
N LEU A 268 27.25 4.65 17.13
CA LEU A 268 27.10 4.96 15.71
C LEU A 268 26.99 6.46 15.43
N SER A 269 27.32 7.32 16.40
CA SER A 269 26.99 8.75 16.42
C SER A 269 27.26 9.50 15.09
N GLU A 270 28.43 9.30 14.49
CA GLU A 270 28.84 9.96 13.22
C GLU A 270 28.38 9.18 11.98
N ARG A 271 27.99 7.92 12.13
CA ARG A 271 27.59 7.04 11.04
C ARG A 271 26.06 6.92 10.89
N LEU A 272 25.29 7.39 11.88
CA LEU A 272 23.84 7.34 11.89
C LEU A 272 23.26 8.72 11.61
N ASN A 273 22.75 8.91 10.38
CA ASN A 273 22.02 10.09 9.96
C ASN A 273 20.51 9.84 10.04
N ILE A 274 19.78 10.74 10.69
CA ILE A 274 18.31 10.66 10.83
C ILE A 274 17.71 11.97 10.39
N GLY A 275 16.80 11.90 9.41
CA GLY A 275 16.17 13.09 8.86
C GLY A 275 14.84 12.82 8.20
N SER A 276 14.22 13.84 7.64
CA SER A 276 13.00 13.71 6.85
C SER A 276 13.16 14.33 5.48
N GLN A 277 12.52 13.75 4.48
CA GLN A 277 12.52 14.28 3.13
C GLN A 277 11.08 14.51 2.63
N PRO A 278 10.82 15.57 1.88
CA PRO A 278 9.57 15.74 1.16
C PRO A 278 9.33 14.61 0.17
N SER A 279 8.08 14.27 -0.09
CA SER A 279 7.74 13.19 -1.04
C SER A 279 8.34 13.41 -2.44
N LYS A 280 8.47 14.66 -2.89
CA LYS A 280 9.05 14.98 -4.20
C LYS A 280 10.52 14.61 -4.32
N ASP A 281 11.27 14.68 -3.22
CA ASP A 281 12.72 14.47 -3.16
C ASP A 281 13.07 13.02 -2.75
N MET A 282 12.06 12.16 -2.56
CA MET A 282 12.24 10.77 -2.16
C MET A 282 13.04 9.92 -3.15
N PRO A 283 12.93 10.10 -4.49
CA PRO A 283 13.80 9.39 -5.43
C PRO A 283 15.28 9.72 -5.22
N ASP A 284 15.61 10.99 -4.93
CA ASP A 284 17.00 11.40 -4.68
C ASP A 284 17.53 10.82 -3.35
N ALA A 285 16.69 10.81 -2.31
CA ALA A 285 17.03 10.17 -1.05
C ALA A 285 17.31 8.67 -1.23
N LEU A 286 16.50 7.96 -2.02
CA LEU A 286 16.75 6.55 -2.33
C LEU A 286 18.05 6.36 -3.11
N ARG A 287 18.31 7.18 -4.12
CA ARG A 287 19.55 7.10 -4.92
C ARG A 287 20.83 7.41 -4.12
N ALA A 288 20.70 8.01 -2.94
CA ALA A 288 21.81 8.20 -2.02
C ALA A 288 22.15 6.93 -1.21
N HIS A 289 21.31 5.90 -1.24
CA HIS A 289 21.55 4.62 -0.58
C HIS A 289 22.20 3.62 -1.53
N ASP A 290 22.88 2.61 -0.98
CA ASP A 290 23.39 1.45 -1.72
C ASP A 290 22.46 0.23 -1.57
N LEU A 291 21.65 0.21 -0.51
CA LEU A 291 20.61 -0.78 -0.23
C LEU A 291 19.51 -0.19 0.67
N SER A 292 18.39 -0.87 0.78
CA SER A 292 17.31 -0.44 1.69
C SER A 292 16.87 -1.56 2.62
N ILE A 293 16.57 -1.20 3.87
CA ILE A 293 16.15 -2.11 4.94
C ILE A 293 14.67 -1.95 5.20
N MET A 294 13.96 -3.10 5.31
CA MET A 294 12.52 -3.15 5.55
C MET A 294 12.18 -4.27 6.53
N PHE A 295 12.11 -3.98 7.81
CA PHE A 295 11.75 -4.95 8.84
C PHE A 295 10.39 -4.65 9.43
N PHE A 296 9.49 -5.60 9.33
CA PHE A 296 8.12 -5.46 9.85
C PHE A 296 7.76 -6.64 10.75
N PHE A 297 6.88 -6.40 11.70
CA PHE A 297 6.29 -7.51 12.45
C PHE A 297 5.57 -8.45 11.49
N SER A 298 5.77 -9.75 11.67
CA SER A 298 5.06 -10.79 10.93
C SER A 298 3.67 -11.08 11.53
N GLY A 299 2.89 -11.90 10.86
CA GLY A 299 1.61 -12.40 11.35
C GLY A 299 0.47 -12.22 10.36
N LEU A 300 -0.71 -12.70 10.73
CA LEU A 300 -1.87 -12.80 9.84
C LEU A 300 -2.26 -11.46 9.19
N SER A 301 -2.24 -10.35 9.96
CA SER A 301 -2.53 -9.02 9.42
C SER A 301 -1.56 -8.58 8.33
N LYS A 302 -0.35 -9.13 8.33
CA LYS A 302 0.72 -8.75 7.41
C LYS A 302 0.69 -9.53 6.10
N LEU A 303 -0.06 -10.61 6.02
CA LEU A 303 -0.26 -11.30 4.75
C LEU A 303 -0.84 -10.40 3.66
N GLY A 304 -1.70 -9.44 4.02
CA GLY A 304 -2.26 -8.44 3.10
C GLY A 304 -1.43 -7.16 2.94
N SER A 305 -0.21 -7.12 3.45
CA SER A 305 0.64 -5.94 3.37
C SER A 305 1.55 -5.98 2.16
N ALA A 306 1.47 -4.97 1.29
CA ALA A 306 2.39 -4.74 0.18
C ALA A 306 3.06 -3.37 0.40
N PRO A 307 4.27 -3.33 0.97
CA PRO A 307 4.95 -2.07 1.24
C PRO A 307 5.27 -1.32 -0.06
N THR A 308 4.72 -0.11 -0.23
CA THR A 308 4.99 0.73 -1.42
C THR A 308 6.49 0.99 -1.60
N ARG A 309 7.24 1.03 -0.50
CA ARG A 309 8.69 1.24 -0.51
C ARG A 309 9.45 0.15 -1.25
N LEU A 310 8.98 -1.10 -1.23
CA LEU A 310 9.62 -2.17 -1.99
C LEU A 310 9.65 -1.83 -3.50
N ALA A 311 8.54 -1.37 -4.04
CA ALA A 311 8.42 -0.95 -5.43
C ALA A 311 9.35 0.24 -5.77
N GLU A 312 9.40 1.23 -4.87
CA GLU A 312 10.21 2.44 -5.04
C GLU A 312 11.71 2.15 -4.95
N VAL A 313 12.12 1.32 -3.99
CA VAL A 313 13.51 0.89 -3.80
C VAL A 313 14.02 0.08 -4.99
N LEU A 314 13.28 -0.97 -5.36
CA LEU A 314 13.63 -1.78 -6.53
C LEU A 314 13.56 -0.96 -7.82
N GLY A 315 12.63 0.01 -7.90
CA GLY A 315 12.55 0.97 -8.98
C GLY A 315 13.82 1.81 -9.14
N CYS A 316 14.45 2.19 -8.03
CA CYS A 316 15.75 2.87 -8.01
C CYS A 316 16.95 1.93 -8.23
N GLY A 317 16.73 0.65 -8.47
CA GLY A 317 17.78 -0.33 -8.71
C GLY A 317 18.54 -0.75 -7.46
N LEU A 318 17.94 -0.60 -6.28
CA LEU A 318 18.56 -0.90 -4.99
C LEU A 318 18.12 -2.27 -4.46
N PRO A 319 19.03 -3.09 -3.93
CA PRO A 319 18.69 -4.32 -3.24
C PRO A 319 18.02 -4.05 -1.87
N VAL A 320 17.31 -5.06 -1.38
CA VAL A 320 16.53 -4.95 -0.15
C VAL A 320 16.97 -5.99 0.88
N VAL A 321 17.06 -5.56 2.13
CA VAL A 321 17.15 -6.45 3.30
C VAL A 321 15.81 -6.43 3.99
N ALA A 322 15.17 -7.59 4.10
CA ALA A 322 13.83 -7.72 4.71
C ALA A 322 13.75 -8.97 5.60
N ASN A 323 12.63 -9.13 6.29
CA ASN A 323 12.33 -10.32 7.07
C ASN A 323 11.09 -11.06 6.53
N GLU A 324 10.91 -12.28 6.99
CA GLU A 324 9.77 -13.15 6.64
C GLU A 324 8.40 -12.64 7.13
N GLY A 325 7.34 -13.13 6.49
CA GLY A 325 5.96 -13.02 6.98
C GLY A 325 5.25 -11.71 6.66
N VAL A 326 5.69 -11.00 5.63
CA VAL A 326 5.12 -9.72 5.17
C VAL A 326 4.65 -9.83 3.72
N GLY A 327 3.39 -10.19 3.51
CA GLY A 327 2.80 -10.37 2.18
C GLY A 327 3.68 -11.26 1.30
N ASP A 328 3.98 -10.77 0.10
CA ASP A 328 4.81 -11.46 -0.90
C ASP A 328 6.27 -10.93 -0.91
N VAL A 329 6.69 -10.14 0.10
CA VAL A 329 8.00 -9.47 0.10
C VAL A 329 9.14 -10.46 -0.02
N ALA A 330 9.15 -11.50 0.81
CA ALA A 330 10.22 -12.49 0.83
C ALA A 330 10.28 -13.31 -0.48
N GLU A 331 9.12 -13.71 -1.00
CA GLU A 331 9.00 -14.42 -2.27
C GLU A 331 9.55 -13.58 -3.44
N ILE A 332 9.12 -12.32 -3.54
CA ILE A 332 9.59 -11.40 -4.59
C ILE A 332 11.11 -11.21 -4.53
N ILE A 333 11.67 -11.03 -3.33
CA ILE A 333 13.11 -10.83 -3.16
C ILE A 333 13.89 -12.07 -3.57
N ARG A 334 13.46 -13.28 -3.15
CA ARG A 334 14.14 -14.53 -3.47
C ARG A 334 14.03 -14.90 -4.95
N GLU A 335 12.81 -14.88 -5.50
CA GLU A 335 12.58 -15.27 -6.89
C GLU A 335 13.35 -14.39 -7.88
N ASN A 336 13.50 -13.12 -7.57
CA ASN A 336 14.21 -12.17 -8.43
C ASN A 336 15.69 -11.99 -8.05
N ASN A 337 16.16 -12.58 -6.95
CA ASN A 337 17.52 -12.41 -6.43
C ASN A 337 17.91 -10.93 -6.30
N VAL A 338 17.07 -10.14 -5.62
CA VAL A 338 17.20 -8.67 -5.52
C VAL A 338 17.41 -8.18 -4.10
N GLY A 339 17.87 -9.05 -3.22
CA GLY A 339 18.12 -8.74 -1.82
C GLY A 339 18.27 -10.00 -0.99
N VAL A 340 18.18 -9.83 0.31
CA VAL A 340 18.27 -10.92 1.29
C VAL A 340 17.15 -10.88 2.29
N ILE A 341 16.78 -12.07 2.79
CA ILE A 341 15.76 -12.24 3.82
C ILE A 341 16.44 -12.77 5.08
N ILE A 342 16.22 -12.07 6.20
CA ILE A 342 16.60 -12.58 7.51
C ILE A 342 15.53 -13.60 7.93
N GLU A 343 15.91 -14.87 8.04
CA GLU A 343 14.97 -15.99 8.29
C GLU A 343 14.64 -16.18 9.77
N GLY A 344 15.54 -15.77 10.64
CA GLY A 344 15.41 -15.86 12.10
C GLY A 344 15.66 -14.52 12.79
N GLU A 345 15.84 -14.58 14.11
CA GLU A 345 16.08 -13.40 14.96
C GLU A 345 17.42 -13.49 15.70
N SER A 346 18.17 -14.56 15.50
CA SER A 346 19.47 -14.76 16.13
C SER A 346 20.52 -13.85 15.49
N GLU A 347 21.58 -13.56 16.25
CA GLU A 347 22.74 -12.82 15.73
C GLU A 347 23.38 -13.56 14.55
N GLU A 348 23.38 -14.90 14.59
CA GLU A 348 23.90 -15.75 13.51
C GLU A 348 23.07 -15.58 12.22
N ASP A 349 21.73 -15.51 12.31
CA ASP A 349 20.86 -15.26 11.14
C ASP A 349 21.18 -13.91 10.48
N ILE A 350 21.48 -12.88 11.30
CA ILE A 350 21.84 -11.55 10.81
C ILE A 350 23.22 -11.57 10.14
N HIS A 351 24.19 -12.28 10.73
CA HIS A 351 25.54 -12.45 10.15
C HIS A 351 25.46 -13.18 8.79
N ASN A 352 24.69 -14.26 8.70
CA ASN A 352 24.51 -15.01 7.46
C ASN A 352 23.84 -14.16 6.37
N ALA A 353 22.83 -13.37 6.75
CA ALA A 353 22.18 -12.42 5.83
C ALA A 353 23.16 -11.33 5.35
N PHE A 354 24.04 -10.83 6.23
CA PHE A 354 25.07 -9.87 5.85
C PHE A 354 26.06 -10.46 4.85
N ASP A 355 26.56 -11.67 5.07
CA ASP A 355 27.49 -12.35 4.16
C ASP A 355 26.84 -12.61 2.80
N THR A 356 25.58 -13.03 2.79
CA THR A 356 24.81 -13.22 1.56
C THR A 356 24.65 -11.91 0.80
N LEU A 357 24.28 -10.83 1.52
CA LEU A 357 24.17 -9.50 0.92
C LEU A 357 25.49 -8.99 0.37
N HIS A 358 26.59 -9.16 1.12
CA HIS A 358 27.91 -8.73 0.69
C HIS A 358 28.30 -9.38 -0.62
N ASN A 359 28.07 -10.68 -0.76
CA ASN A 359 28.31 -11.42 -2.02
C ASN A 359 27.37 -10.93 -3.13
N LEU A 360 26.09 -10.71 -2.84
CA LEU A 360 25.12 -10.23 -3.82
C LEU A 360 25.48 -8.84 -4.37
N MET A 361 26.00 -7.96 -3.54
CA MET A 361 26.41 -6.61 -3.93
C MET A 361 27.65 -6.55 -4.83
N GLN A 362 28.40 -7.66 -4.97
CA GLN A 362 29.51 -7.76 -5.97
C GLN A 362 28.99 -7.99 -7.39
N ASP A 363 27.71 -8.37 -7.53
CA ASP A 363 27.10 -8.60 -8.84
C ASP A 363 26.83 -7.27 -9.56
N THR A 364 27.47 -7.06 -10.69
CA THR A 364 27.33 -5.85 -11.52
C THR A 364 25.96 -5.66 -12.11
N ASP A 365 25.19 -6.74 -12.26
CA ASP A 365 23.84 -6.74 -12.85
C ASP A 365 22.72 -6.58 -11.81
N LEU A 366 23.07 -6.52 -10.52
CA LEU A 366 22.11 -6.44 -9.42
C LEU A 366 21.13 -5.27 -9.59
N SER A 367 21.63 -4.08 -9.90
CA SER A 367 20.78 -2.89 -10.09
C SER A 367 19.81 -3.04 -11.27
N ILE A 368 20.26 -3.65 -12.35
CA ILE A 368 19.44 -3.96 -13.54
C ILE A 368 18.33 -4.95 -13.15
N ARG A 369 18.69 -5.98 -12.37
CA ARG A 369 17.77 -7.01 -11.89
C ARG A 369 16.73 -6.45 -10.93
N CYS A 370 17.13 -5.59 -9.99
CA CYS A 370 16.20 -4.86 -9.12
C CYS A 370 15.18 -4.05 -9.93
N ARG A 371 15.68 -3.31 -10.93
CA ARG A 371 14.82 -2.53 -11.82
C ARG A 371 13.87 -3.40 -12.64
N ALA A 372 14.33 -4.53 -13.14
CA ALA A 372 13.52 -5.49 -13.89
C ALA A 372 12.41 -6.09 -13.01
N ALA A 373 12.71 -6.48 -11.77
CA ALA A 373 11.74 -6.95 -10.80
C ALA A 373 10.68 -5.89 -10.48
N ALA A 374 11.09 -4.62 -10.28
CA ALA A 374 10.16 -3.53 -10.09
C ALA A 374 9.19 -3.37 -11.25
N LYS A 375 9.69 -3.42 -12.49
CA LYS A 375 8.84 -3.32 -13.70
C LYS A 375 7.89 -4.50 -13.84
N ALA A 376 8.35 -5.70 -13.56
CA ALA A 376 7.53 -6.91 -13.69
C ALA A 376 6.40 -6.97 -12.66
N VAL A 377 6.66 -6.56 -11.41
CA VAL A 377 5.73 -6.75 -10.29
C VAL A 377 4.96 -5.47 -9.96
N PHE A 378 5.59 -4.30 -10.03
CA PHE A 378 5.09 -3.05 -9.45
C PHE A 378 4.86 -1.92 -10.45
N SER A 379 4.82 -2.21 -11.75
CA SER A 379 4.53 -1.18 -12.76
C SER A 379 3.13 -0.61 -12.55
N LEU A 380 3.05 0.71 -12.43
CA LEU A 380 1.78 1.42 -12.35
C LEU A 380 0.94 1.23 -13.62
N GLU A 381 1.59 1.18 -14.78
CA GLU A 381 0.93 0.94 -16.05
C GLU A 381 0.26 -0.44 -16.07
N SER A 382 1.02 -1.50 -15.74
CA SER A 382 0.48 -2.87 -15.67
C SER A 382 -0.63 -3.00 -14.63
N GLY A 383 -0.47 -2.42 -13.43
CA GLY A 383 -1.51 -2.43 -12.41
C GLY A 383 -2.78 -1.70 -12.87
N THR A 384 -2.64 -0.59 -13.58
CA THR A 384 -3.76 0.16 -14.15
C THR A 384 -4.47 -0.64 -15.25
N GLU A 385 -3.72 -1.32 -16.10
CA GLU A 385 -4.27 -2.21 -17.14
C GLU A 385 -5.10 -3.34 -16.53
N VAL A 386 -4.58 -4.00 -15.47
CA VAL A 386 -5.33 -5.04 -14.76
C VAL A 386 -6.65 -4.50 -14.18
N TYR A 387 -6.66 -3.31 -13.58
CA TYR A 387 -7.89 -2.65 -13.15
C TYR A 387 -8.85 -2.40 -14.31
N GLY A 388 -8.37 -1.87 -15.42
CA GLY A 388 -9.15 -1.60 -16.63
C GLY A 388 -9.80 -2.86 -17.22
N ASN A 389 -9.05 -3.97 -17.22
CA ASN A 389 -9.55 -5.27 -17.68
C ASN A 389 -10.68 -5.79 -16.77
N ILE A 390 -10.52 -5.69 -15.44
CA ILE A 390 -11.58 -6.06 -14.49
C ILE A 390 -12.84 -5.21 -14.71
N TYR A 391 -12.70 -3.89 -14.88
CA TYR A 391 -13.83 -3.01 -15.16
C TYR A 391 -14.56 -3.43 -16.43
N THR A 392 -13.81 -3.62 -17.51
CA THR A 392 -14.34 -3.98 -18.82
C THR A 392 -15.11 -5.31 -18.79
N GLU A 393 -14.57 -6.32 -18.11
CA GLU A 393 -15.21 -7.63 -18.01
C GLU A 393 -16.49 -7.60 -17.18
N ILE A 394 -16.50 -6.91 -16.03
CA ILE A 394 -17.70 -6.77 -15.20
C ILE A 394 -18.81 -6.04 -15.97
N LEU A 395 -18.46 -5.01 -16.73
CA LEU A 395 -19.41 -4.23 -17.48
C LEU A 395 -19.99 -5.00 -18.68
N LYS A 396 -19.17 -5.79 -19.38
CA LYS A 396 -19.62 -6.68 -20.47
C LYS A 396 -20.55 -7.78 -19.98
N SER A 397 -20.24 -8.42 -18.86
CA SER A 397 -21.07 -9.49 -18.29
C SER A 397 -22.48 -9.00 -17.93
N LYS A 398 -22.61 -7.75 -17.52
CA LYS A 398 -23.90 -7.12 -17.22
C LYS A 398 -24.72 -6.86 -18.48
N ASP A 399 -24.11 -6.39 -19.56
CA ASP A 399 -24.80 -6.14 -20.82
C ASP A 399 -25.36 -7.44 -21.41
N SER A 400 -24.62 -8.54 -21.30
CA SER A 400 -25.08 -9.86 -21.75
C SER A 400 -26.25 -10.42 -20.93
N SER A 401 -26.34 -10.07 -19.65
CA SER A 401 -27.45 -10.51 -18.76
C SER A 401 -28.72 -9.67 -18.88
N CYS A 402 -28.67 -8.51 -19.54
CA CYS A 402 -29.83 -7.67 -19.82
C CYS A 402 -30.51 -7.99 -21.18
N VAL A 403 -29.96 -8.87 -21.98
CA VAL A 403 -30.46 -9.23 -23.33
C VAL A 403 -31.28 -10.57 -23.29
N VAL A 404 -31.39 -11.20 -22.15
CA VAL A 404 -32.24 -12.38 -21.92
C VAL A 404 -33.41 -11.97 -21.01
#